data_a1baa57cd806da88a47ac049e0152958
#
_entry.id   a1baa57cd806da88a47ac049e0152958
#
_cell.length_a   1.000
_cell.length_b   1.000
_cell.length_c   1.000
_cell.angle_alpha   90.00
_cell.angle_beta   90.00
_cell.angle_gamma   90.00
#
_symmetry.space_group_name_H-M   'P 1'
#
loop_
_entity.id
_entity.type
_entity.pdbx_description
1 polymer ?
#
loop_
_entity_poly.entity_id
_entity_poly.type
_entity_poly.pdbx_seq_one_letter_code
_entity_poly.pdbx_strand_id
1 'polypeptide(L)'
;MSRLFLLLLSTILVACSSVPKPAFEVEKQTLHKRKNENGQSEFAFVVTVKRTPQMELAKNKPITKKQLEKFSEFKRVEESPELKLALEDKAVSLLQQALKDEAYCQAGYNIDNVYWRQRSVQLRGHCL
;
A
#
# COMPACT_ATOMS: atom_id res chain seq x y z
N MET A 1 44.24 -41.23 25.02
CA MET A 1 43.84 -39.83 24.96
C MET A 1 42.79 -39.65 23.86
N SER A 2 41.58 -39.69 24.28
CA SER A 2 40.44 -39.58 23.34
C SER A 2 40.12 -38.10 23.12
N ARG A 3 40.37 -37.60 21.91
CA ARG A 3 39.90 -36.27 21.50
C ARG A 3 38.54 -36.44 20.87
N LEU A 4 37.54 -36.15 21.70
CA LEU A 4 36.14 -36.09 21.28
C LEU A 4 35.94 -34.84 20.41
N PHE A 5 35.87 -35.02 19.12
CA PHE A 5 35.55 -33.95 18.16
C PHE A 5 34.06 -33.71 18.16
N LEU A 6 33.63 -32.75 18.94
CA LEU A 6 32.23 -32.33 18.98
C LEU A 6 31.96 -31.49 17.71
N LEU A 7 31.42 -32.13 16.70
CA LEU A 7 30.89 -31.46 15.51
C LEU A 7 29.57 -30.79 15.89
N LEU A 8 29.67 -29.49 16.17
CA LEU A 8 28.49 -28.61 16.31
C LEU A 8 27.90 -28.43 14.92
N LEU A 9 26.90 -29.22 14.60
CA LEU A 9 26.08 -29.07 13.40
C LEU A 9 25.14 -27.87 13.60
N SER A 10 25.61 -26.68 13.24
CA SER A 10 24.78 -25.46 13.22
C SER A 10 23.78 -25.57 12.09
N THR A 11 22.56 -26.02 12.41
CA THR A 11 21.42 -25.95 11.49
C THR A 11 21.01 -24.51 11.31
N ILE A 12 21.40 -23.91 10.20
CA ILE A 12 20.92 -22.60 9.75
C ILE A 12 19.47 -22.80 9.32
N LEU A 13 18.55 -22.44 10.21
CA LEU A 13 17.13 -22.27 9.87
C LEU A 13 17.00 -21.06 8.96
N VAL A 14 17.04 -21.29 7.66
CA VAL A 14 16.62 -20.28 6.68
C VAL A 14 15.11 -20.14 6.82
N ALA A 15 14.70 -19.21 7.68
CA ALA A 15 13.31 -18.79 7.73
C ALA A 15 13.01 -18.09 6.40
N CYS A 16 12.38 -18.80 5.48
CA CYS A 16 11.74 -18.19 4.33
C CYS A 16 10.58 -17.32 4.86
N SER A 17 10.85 -16.07 5.20
CA SER A 17 9.81 -15.08 5.42
C SER A 17 9.21 -14.76 4.05
N SER A 18 8.16 -15.49 3.66
CA SER A 18 7.32 -15.09 2.53
C SER A 18 6.63 -13.78 2.93
N VAL A 19 7.13 -12.66 2.38
CA VAL A 19 6.44 -11.37 2.49
C VAL A 19 5.05 -11.57 1.88
N PRO A 20 3.96 -11.39 2.65
CA PRO A 20 2.63 -11.56 2.11
C PRO A 20 2.44 -10.60 0.94
N LYS A 21 1.98 -11.12 -0.20
CA LYS A 21 1.69 -10.32 -1.39
C LYS A 21 0.65 -9.28 -0.99
N PRO A 22 0.87 -7.98 -1.26
CA PRO A 22 -0.10 -6.95 -0.91
C PRO A 22 -1.44 -7.25 -1.60
N ALA A 23 -2.54 -7.07 -0.86
CA ALA A 23 -3.89 -7.32 -1.36
C ALA A 23 -4.35 -6.32 -2.43
N PHE A 24 -3.57 -5.29 -2.69
CA PHE A 24 -3.79 -4.29 -3.74
C PHE A 24 -2.46 -3.91 -4.40
N GLU A 25 -2.56 -3.40 -5.61
CA GLU A 25 -1.41 -2.89 -6.38
C GLU A 25 -1.62 -1.41 -6.71
N VAL A 26 -0.60 -0.59 -6.47
CA VAL A 26 -0.67 0.84 -6.80
C VAL A 26 -0.62 1.01 -8.31
N GLU A 27 -1.63 1.68 -8.85
CA GLU A 27 -1.72 2.01 -10.27
C GLU A 27 -1.06 3.36 -10.58
N LYS A 28 -1.31 4.34 -9.72
CA LYS A 28 -0.85 5.71 -9.92
C LYS A 28 -0.63 6.42 -8.58
N GLN A 29 0.39 7.27 -8.56
CA GLN A 29 0.60 8.23 -7.48
C GLN A 29 0.92 9.60 -8.06
N THR A 30 0.43 10.66 -7.42
CA THR A 30 0.66 12.03 -7.90
C THR A 30 0.81 12.98 -6.71
N LEU A 31 1.91 13.74 -6.71
CA LEU A 31 2.15 14.81 -5.75
C LEU A 31 1.78 16.16 -6.39
N HIS A 32 0.81 16.84 -5.82
CA HIS A 32 0.44 18.22 -6.15
C HIS A 32 1.02 19.16 -5.12
N LYS A 33 1.71 20.19 -5.57
CA LYS A 33 2.35 21.20 -4.72
C LYS A 33 1.71 22.55 -4.95
N ARG A 34 1.45 23.31 -3.89
CA ARG A 34 0.98 24.69 -3.99
C ARG A 34 1.51 25.51 -2.81
N LYS A 35 1.40 26.83 -2.93
CA LYS A 35 1.55 27.76 -1.80
C LYS A 35 0.19 28.35 -1.48
N ASN A 36 -0.11 28.48 -0.18
CA ASN A 36 -1.30 29.21 0.25
C ASN A 36 -1.08 30.71 0.23
N GLU A 37 -2.11 31.49 0.57
CA GLU A 37 -2.06 32.96 0.58
C GLU A 37 -0.99 33.52 1.52
N ASN A 38 -0.63 32.77 2.57
CA ASN A 38 0.40 33.15 3.53
C ASN A 38 1.83 32.71 3.10
N GLY A 39 1.97 32.17 1.90
CA GLY A 39 3.25 31.68 1.37
C GLY A 39 3.71 30.33 1.92
N GLN A 40 2.92 29.65 2.75
CA GLN A 40 3.21 28.32 3.25
C GLN A 40 3.05 27.28 2.16
N SER A 41 4.02 26.38 2.04
CA SER A 41 3.98 25.28 1.10
C SER A 41 3.00 24.19 1.58
N GLU A 42 2.08 23.83 0.71
CA GLU A 42 1.07 22.79 0.93
C GLU A 42 1.21 21.71 -0.15
N PHE A 43 0.69 20.54 0.16
CA PHE A 43 0.64 19.43 -0.79
C PHE A 43 -0.69 18.68 -0.76
N ALA A 44 -0.99 18.00 -1.85
CA ALA A 44 -2.00 16.97 -1.95
C ALA A 44 -1.39 15.77 -2.68
N PHE A 45 -1.31 14.65 -2.00
CA PHE A 45 -0.75 13.42 -2.54
C PHE A 45 -1.87 12.40 -2.75
N VAL A 46 -2.02 11.93 -3.97
CA VAL A 46 -3.07 10.99 -4.36
C VAL A 46 -2.45 9.66 -4.75
N VAL A 47 -2.92 8.59 -4.13
CA VAL A 47 -2.55 7.22 -4.48
C VAL A 47 -3.80 6.49 -4.95
N THR A 48 -3.75 5.93 -6.14
CA THR A 48 -4.83 5.13 -6.74
C THR A 48 -4.37 3.70 -6.91
N VAL A 49 -5.21 2.75 -6.53
CA VAL A 49 -4.94 1.32 -6.71
C VAL A 49 -5.65 0.77 -7.95
N LYS A 50 -5.09 -0.29 -8.51
CA LYS A 50 -5.69 -1.03 -9.62
C LYS A 50 -7.06 -1.58 -9.20
N ARG A 51 -7.94 -1.69 -10.18
CA ARG A 51 -9.24 -2.34 -9.97
C ARG A 51 -9.05 -3.79 -9.55
N THR A 52 -9.81 -4.21 -8.55
CA THR A 52 -9.95 -5.63 -8.24
C THR A 52 -10.59 -6.33 -9.44
N PRO A 53 -10.06 -7.48 -9.89
CA PRO A 53 -10.67 -8.23 -10.96
C PRO A 53 -12.16 -8.49 -10.66
N GLN A 54 -13.03 -8.09 -11.59
CA GLN A 54 -14.45 -8.41 -11.49
C GLN A 54 -14.67 -9.75 -12.17
N MET A 55 -15.56 -10.56 -11.58
CA MET A 55 -15.99 -11.80 -12.22
C MET A 55 -16.82 -11.43 -13.46
N GLU A 56 -16.30 -11.70 -14.65
CA GLU A 56 -17.09 -11.65 -15.86
C GLU A 56 -18.06 -12.83 -15.85
N LEU A 57 -19.31 -12.54 -15.49
CA LEU A 57 -20.41 -13.51 -15.59
C LEU A 57 -20.77 -13.65 -17.05
N ALA A 58 -20.32 -14.73 -17.69
CA ALA A 58 -20.85 -15.12 -18.99
C ALA A 58 -22.36 -15.37 -18.82
N LYS A 59 -23.18 -14.58 -19.52
CA LYS A 59 -24.65 -14.55 -19.38
C LYS A 59 -25.35 -15.92 -19.51
N ASN A 60 -24.65 -16.95 -19.96
CA ASN A 60 -25.22 -18.27 -20.30
C ASN A 60 -24.44 -19.46 -19.70
N LYS A 61 -23.54 -19.26 -18.73
CA LYS A 61 -22.82 -20.35 -18.08
C LYS A 61 -23.03 -20.32 -16.58
N PRO A 62 -23.33 -21.47 -15.93
CA PRO A 62 -23.44 -21.54 -14.50
C PRO A 62 -22.07 -21.25 -13.85
N ILE A 63 -22.09 -20.47 -12.78
CA ILE A 63 -20.91 -20.16 -11.98
C ILE A 63 -20.49 -21.42 -11.24
N THR A 64 -19.25 -21.84 -11.40
CA THR A 64 -18.72 -22.98 -10.65
C THR A 64 -18.33 -22.56 -9.24
N LYS A 65 -18.43 -23.50 -8.28
CA LYS A 65 -18.01 -23.28 -6.89
C LYS A 65 -16.59 -22.75 -6.78
N LYS A 66 -15.68 -23.26 -7.60
CA LYS A 66 -14.27 -22.83 -7.67
C LYS A 66 -14.10 -21.38 -8.14
N GLN A 67 -14.94 -20.91 -9.06
CA GLN A 67 -14.96 -19.51 -9.50
C GLN A 67 -15.47 -18.59 -8.40
N LEU A 68 -16.51 -19.03 -7.67
CA LEU A 68 -17.06 -18.29 -6.55
C LEU A 68 -16.05 -18.18 -5.39
N GLU A 69 -15.34 -19.26 -5.07
CA GLU A 69 -14.29 -19.28 -4.05
C GLU A 69 -13.15 -18.32 -4.41
N LYS A 70 -12.64 -18.37 -5.64
CA LYS A 70 -11.62 -17.41 -6.12
C LYS A 70 -12.09 -15.96 -6.03
N PHE A 71 -13.34 -15.68 -6.36
CA PHE A 71 -13.88 -14.34 -6.31
C PHE A 71 -14.08 -13.82 -4.88
N SER A 72 -14.45 -14.70 -3.95
CA SER A 72 -14.60 -14.35 -2.53
C SER A 72 -13.27 -14.02 -1.83
N GLU A 73 -12.12 -14.43 -2.40
CA GLU A 73 -10.79 -14.09 -1.89
C GLU A 73 -10.40 -12.63 -2.21
N PHE A 74 -11.03 -12.01 -3.20
CA PHE A 74 -10.75 -10.63 -3.58
C PHE A 74 -11.62 -9.65 -2.79
N LYS A 75 -11.03 -9.05 -1.77
CA LYS A 75 -11.67 -7.93 -1.07
C LYS A 75 -11.47 -6.64 -1.85
N ARG A 76 -12.54 -5.89 -2.02
CA ARG A 76 -12.45 -4.54 -2.60
C ARG A 76 -11.93 -3.57 -1.55
N VAL A 77 -10.99 -2.72 -1.95
CA VAL A 77 -10.46 -1.68 -1.06
C VAL A 77 -11.58 -0.76 -0.56
N GLU A 78 -12.57 -0.47 -1.41
CA GLU A 78 -13.71 0.40 -1.07
C GLU A 78 -14.58 -0.17 0.05
N GLU A 79 -14.61 -1.49 0.19
CA GLU A 79 -15.50 -2.22 1.11
C GLU A 79 -14.78 -2.77 2.34
N SER A 80 -13.44 -2.71 2.38
CA SER A 80 -12.64 -3.30 3.46
C SER A 80 -11.93 -2.23 4.27
N PRO A 81 -12.31 -2.02 5.55
CA PRO A 81 -11.60 -1.11 6.44
C PRO A 81 -10.12 -1.47 6.61
N GLU A 82 -9.78 -2.75 6.65
CA GLU A 82 -8.39 -3.22 6.78
C GLU A 82 -7.56 -2.85 5.57
N LEU A 83 -8.11 -3.00 4.35
CA LEU A 83 -7.42 -2.62 3.12
C LEU A 83 -7.31 -1.11 2.98
N LYS A 84 -8.30 -0.34 3.43
CA LYS A 84 -8.21 1.12 3.50
C LYS A 84 -7.07 1.56 4.40
N LEU A 85 -6.99 1.02 5.60
CA LEU A 85 -5.89 1.33 6.53
C LEU A 85 -4.52 0.95 5.94
N ALA A 86 -4.41 -0.24 5.35
CA ALA A 86 -3.18 -0.68 4.71
C ALA A 86 -2.78 0.23 3.52
N LEU A 87 -3.76 0.75 2.76
CA LEU A 87 -3.50 1.71 1.70
C LEU A 87 -3.09 3.09 2.24
N GLU A 88 -3.68 3.55 3.34
CA GLU A 88 -3.23 4.78 4.01
C GLU A 88 -1.76 4.67 4.46
N ASP A 89 -1.39 3.60 5.13
CA ASP A 89 0.00 3.37 5.56
C ASP A 89 0.96 3.33 4.36
N LYS A 90 0.54 2.67 3.29
CA LYS A 90 1.31 2.65 2.04
C LYS A 90 1.43 4.03 1.41
N ALA A 91 0.35 4.80 1.40
CA ALA A 91 0.33 6.16 0.86
C ALA A 91 1.24 7.10 1.65
N VAL A 92 1.27 7.00 2.98
CA VAL A 92 2.21 7.77 3.83
C VAL A 92 3.66 7.44 3.48
N SER A 93 4.00 6.17 3.33
CA SER A 93 5.36 5.75 2.92
C SER A 93 5.74 6.28 1.55
N LEU A 94 4.81 6.24 0.59
CA LEU A 94 5.02 6.77 -0.76
C LEU A 94 5.12 8.30 -0.76
N LEU A 95 4.34 8.99 0.08
CA LEU A 95 4.43 10.44 0.27
C LEU A 95 5.81 10.84 0.79
N GLN A 96 6.31 10.17 1.82
CA GLN A 96 7.66 10.43 2.35
C GLN A 96 8.72 10.32 1.26
N GLN A 97 8.64 9.27 0.44
CA GLN A 97 9.57 9.08 -0.67
C GLN A 97 9.43 10.19 -1.72
N ALA A 98 8.22 10.54 -2.12
CA ALA A 98 7.95 11.59 -3.10
C ALA A 98 8.44 12.97 -2.65
N LEU A 99 8.20 13.32 -1.38
CA LEU A 99 8.68 14.59 -0.80
C LEU A 99 10.22 14.66 -0.77
N LYS A 100 10.86 13.53 -0.45
CA LYS A 100 12.32 13.43 -0.45
C LYS A 100 12.89 13.54 -1.86
N ASP A 101 12.32 12.82 -2.83
CA ASP A 101 12.78 12.80 -4.22
C ASP A 101 12.67 14.17 -4.89
N GLU A 102 11.63 14.93 -4.54
CA GLU A 102 11.40 16.28 -5.06
C GLU A 102 12.00 17.40 -4.19
N ALA A 103 12.73 17.06 -3.13
CA ALA A 103 13.29 18.00 -2.14
C ALA A 103 12.24 19.00 -1.62
N TYR A 104 11.01 18.52 -1.40
CA TYR A 104 9.89 19.31 -0.93
C TYR A 104 9.60 19.02 0.55
N CYS A 105 9.25 20.03 1.35
CA CYS A 105 9.09 19.91 2.80
C CYS A 105 10.34 19.39 3.53
N GLN A 106 11.50 19.92 3.25
CA GLN A 106 12.78 19.45 3.81
C GLN A 106 12.86 19.55 5.34
N ALA A 107 12.19 20.52 5.95
CA ALA A 107 12.13 20.69 7.41
C ALA A 107 11.07 19.79 8.09
N GLY A 108 10.34 19.03 7.32
CA GLY A 108 9.24 18.18 7.80
C GLY A 108 7.88 18.61 7.25
N TYR A 109 6.85 17.85 7.59
CA TYR A 109 5.49 18.09 7.14
C TYR A 109 4.47 17.56 8.14
N ASN A 110 3.24 18.08 8.05
CA ASN A 110 2.07 17.52 8.73
C ASN A 110 1.03 17.09 7.70
N ILE A 111 0.33 15.99 7.98
CA ILE A 111 -0.85 15.57 7.23
C ILE A 111 -2.07 16.11 8.00
N ASP A 112 -2.82 17.00 7.35
CA ASP A 112 -3.97 17.66 7.96
C ASP A 112 -5.26 16.89 7.73
N ASN A 113 -5.41 16.28 6.55
CA ASN A 113 -6.62 15.59 6.14
C ASN A 113 -6.33 14.37 5.26
N VAL A 114 -7.17 13.35 5.42
CA VAL A 114 -7.19 12.15 4.59
C VAL A 114 -8.57 12.03 3.95
N TYR A 115 -8.61 11.92 2.62
CA TYR A 115 -9.85 11.77 1.86
C TYR A 115 -9.83 10.47 1.07
N TRP A 116 -10.98 9.80 1.09
CA TRP A 116 -11.19 8.57 0.35
C TRP A 116 -12.12 8.79 -0.83
N ARG A 117 -11.76 8.24 -1.99
CA ARG A 117 -12.62 8.17 -3.17
C ARG A 117 -12.43 6.84 -3.85
N GLN A 118 -13.45 5.99 -3.80
CA GLN A 118 -13.41 4.67 -4.45
C GLN A 118 -12.07 3.94 -4.21
N ARG A 119 -11.19 3.94 -5.22
CA ARG A 119 -9.89 3.25 -5.21
C ARG A 119 -8.72 4.16 -4.89
N SER A 120 -8.97 5.36 -4.44
CA SER A 120 -7.93 6.36 -4.19
C SER A 120 -7.97 6.87 -2.75
N VAL A 121 -6.79 7.14 -2.21
CA VAL A 121 -6.62 7.92 -1.00
C VAL A 121 -5.86 9.21 -1.32
N GLN A 122 -6.33 10.32 -0.78
CA GLN A 122 -5.66 11.61 -0.88
C GLN A 122 -5.21 12.07 0.49
N LEU A 123 -3.92 12.30 0.63
CA LEU A 123 -3.31 12.91 1.81
C LEU A 123 -3.09 14.40 1.52
N ARG A 124 -3.65 15.27 2.35
CA ARG A 124 -3.39 16.71 2.28
C ARG A 124 -2.65 17.17 3.50
N GLY A 125 -1.71 18.09 3.31
CA GLY A 125 -0.94 18.62 4.40
C GLY A 125 -0.11 19.83 3.99
N HIS A 126 0.77 20.24 4.90
CA HIS A 126 1.65 21.39 4.72
C HIS A 126 3.05 21.10 5.20
N CYS A 127 4.02 21.83 4.66
CA CYS A 127 5.40 21.80 5.13
C CYS A 127 5.56 22.59 6.43
N LEU A 128 6.46 22.11 7.30
CA LEU A 128 6.88 22.81 8.51
C LEU A 128 7.89 23.91 8.22
#